data_1d10160a16fa0001ee07a673e6d433d8
#
_entry.id   1d10160a16fa0001ee07a673e6d433d8
#
_cell.length_a   1.000
_cell.length_b   1.000
_cell.length_c   1.000
_cell.angle_alpha   90.00
_cell.angle_beta   90.00
_cell.angle_gamma   90.00
#
_symmetry.space_group_name_H-M   'P 1'
#
loop_
_entity.id
_entity.type
_entity.pdbx_description
1 polymer ?
#
loop_
_entity_poly.entity_id
_entity_poly.type
_entity_poly.pdbx_seq_one_letter_code
_entity_poly.pdbx_strand_id
1 'polypeptide(L)'
;MSDTEKNKVAPDEAIPAAEIPADVKRDRISGVFSTQSVDKIGTGTTVRKTILKTYWFAEEGPTDPEKGRTILVQPLNKNNIPSGPKDEVPLGDFLEKFSPELEFYQKEVFPKLKELDATLKRAEEQREQGALYSAQFEYESALNVDEENVRANFGLGLTYMERGDTTKANDIFQRVVSLDAAFAPDHKHLFNEFGINLRKSRLLDQAVDYYARALELVENDENLHYNVARAYYEKGEMALCREHLAKALEMNPNFEEAQQFLAYLDKQAEEQ
;
A
#
# COMPACT_ATOMS: atom_id res chain seq x y z
N MET A 1 10.49 76.43 2.48
CA MET A 1 9.97 75.79 3.69
C MET A 1 9.05 74.68 3.21
N SER A 2 9.55 73.55 3.13
CA SER A 2 8.82 72.36 2.65
C SER A 2 8.99 71.24 3.70
N ASP A 3 7.91 70.93 4.40
CA ASP A 3 7.83 69.85 5.35
C ASP A 3 7.63 68.52 4.60
N THR A 4 8.60 67.66 4.77
CA THR A 4 8.54 66.27 4.31
C THR A 4 8.02 65.44 5.47
N GLU A 5 6.73 65.11 5.45
CA GLU A 5 6.18 64.10 6.34
C GLU A 5 6.64 62.69 5.92
N LYS A 6 7.38 62.07 6.81
CA LYS A 6 7.76 60.66 6.71
C LYS A 6 6.58 59.79 7.09
N ASN A 7 5.99 59.13 6.10
CA ASN A 7 4.98 58.07 6.28
C ASN A 7 5.65 56.83 6.89
N LYS A 8 5.45 56.62 8.20
CA LYS A 8 5.80 55.38 8.88
C LYS A 8 4.72 54.32 8.59
N VAL A 9 5.06 53.35 7.76
CA VAL A 9 4.24 52.13 7.61
C VAL A 9 4.35 51.35 8.91
N ALA A 10 3.23 51.08 9.54
CA ALA A 10 3.12 50.23 10.72
C ALA A 10 3.43 48.75 10.36
N PRO A 11 4.01 47.96 11.28
CA PRO A 11 4.28 46.55 10.98
C PRO A 11 2.97 45.75 10.83
N ASP A 12 3.00 44.88 9.84
CA ASP A 12 1.96 43.95 9.43
C ASP A 12 1.32 43.26 10.65
N GLU A 13 0.07 43.54 10.93
CA GLU A 13 -0.74 42.72 11.83
C GLU A 13 -1.00 41.39 11.13
N ALA A 14 -0.45 40.35 11.70
CA ALA A 14 -0.71 38.97 11.25
C ALA A 14 -2.23 38.72 11.28
N ILE A 15 -2.81 38.53 10.10
CA ILE A 15 -4.20 38.11 9.94
C ILE A 15 -4.38 36.79 10.68
N PRO A 16 -5.24 36.69 11.72
CA PRO A 16 -5.47 35.44 12.42
C PRO A 16 -5.99 34.43 11.41
N ALA A 17 -5.40 33.26 11.36
CA ALA A 17 -5.87 32.14 10.55
C ALA A 17 -7.35 31.91 10.88
N ALA A 18 -8.24 32.24 9.93
CA ALA A 18 -9.66 32.01 10.09
C ALA A 18 -9.87 30.51 10.28
N GLU A 19 -10.40 30.11 11.43
CA GLU A 19 -10.86 28.76 11.68
C GLU A 19 -11.92 28.44 10.63
N ILE A 20 -11.57 27.55 9.69
CA ILE A 20 -12.51 27.05 8.68
C ILE A 20 -13.53 26.18 9.42
N PRO A 21 -14.84 26.49 9.34
CA PRO A 21 -15.86 25.68 9.99
C PRO A 21 -15.75 24.21 9.55
N ALA A 22 -15.90 23.27 10.50
CA ALA A 22 -15.74 21.84 10.27
C ALA A 22 -16.72 21.24 9.22
N ASP A 23 -17.74 21.96 8.82
CA ASP A 23 -18.79 21.53 7.87
C ASP A 23 -18.57 21.95 6.41
N VAL A 24 -17.48 22.64 6.08
CA VAL A 24 -17.18 22.91 4.67
C VAL A 24 -16.61 21.64 4.06
N LYS A 25 -17.41 20.93 3.24
CA LYS A 25 -16.93 19.88 2.33
C LYS A 25 -15.87 20.51 1.43
N ARG A 26 -14.62 20.43 1.85
CA ARG A 26 -13.50 20.86 0.99
C ARG A 26 -13.14 19.70 0.07
N ASP A 27 -12.82 20.06 -1.16
CA ASP A 27 -12.34 19.11 -2.14
C ASP A 27 -11.02 18.50 -1.61
N ARG A 28 -10.94 17.17 -1.59
CA ARG A 28 -9.71 16.48 -1.25
C ARG A 28 -8.72 16.60 -2.39
N ILE A 29 -7.45 16.76 -2.06
CA ILE A 29 -6.39 16.71 -3.05
C ILE A 29 -6.33 15.30 -3.61
N SER A 30 -6.60 15.14 -4.90
CA SER A 30 -6.47 13.88 -5.63
C SER A 30 -6.24 14.16 -7.11
N GLY A 31 -5.18 13.61 -7.70
CA GLY A 31 -4.88 13.77 -9.11
C GLY A 31 -3.40 13.67 -9.43
N VAL A 32 -3.02 14.11 -10.63
CA VAL A 32 -1.63 14.08 -11.07
C VAL A 32 -0.98 15.44 -10.91
N PHE A 33 0.24 15.38 -10.38
CA PHE A 33 1.11 16.52 -10.16
C PHE A 33 2.49 16.24 -10.77
N SER A 34 3.29 17.29 -10.96
CA SER A 34 4.66 17.13 -11.43
C SER A 34 5.65 17.88 -10.57
N THR A 35 6.84 17.33 -10.47
CA THR A 35 8.03 18.01 -9.95
C THR A 35 9.01 18.28 -11.08
N GLN A 36 9.83 19.34 -10.95
CA GLN A 36 10.87 19.66 -11.91
C GLN A 36 12.23 19.65 -11.23
N SER A 37 13.15 18.91 -11.80
CA SER A 37 14.56 18.94 -11.42
C SER A 37 15.43 19.43 -12.58
N VAL A 38 16.52 20.10 -12.26
CA VAL A 38 17.46 20.60 -13.26
C VAL A 38 18.69 19.70 -13.25
N ASP A 39 18.79 18.82 -14.23
CA ASP A 39 19.98 17.99 -14.43
C ASP A 39 21.00 18.65 -15.34
N LYS A 40 22.25 18.50 -14.99
CA LYS A 40 23.38 18.93 -15.82
C LYS A 40 23.88 17.73 -16.60
N ILE A 41 23.63 17.70 -17.91
CA ILE A 41 24.10 16.64 -18.81
C ILE A 41 25.32 17.16 -19.60
N GLY A 42 26.44 16.44 -19.52
CA GLY A 42 27.67 16.73 -20.24
C GLY A 42 28.93 16.73 -19.37
N THR A 43 30.07 16.54 -19.99
CA THR A 43 31.40 16.59 -19.37
C THR A 43 32.23 17.74 -19.95
N GLY A 44 32.98 18.44 -19.11
CA GLY A 44 33.86 19.53 -19.53
C GLY A 44 33.13 20.85 -19.83
N THR A 45 33.50 21.52 -20.92
CA THR A 45 32.96 22.85 -21.28
C THR A 45 31.58 22.85 -21.90
N THR A 46 31.01 21.69 -22.18
CA THR A 46 29.69 21.55 -22.85
C THR A 46 28.65 20.99 -21.90
N VAL A 47 28.36 21.72 -20.83
CA VAL A 47 27.27 21.33 -19.88
C VAL A 47 25.97 21.97 -20.32
N ARG A 48 24.96 21.14 -20.63
CA ARG A 48 23.58 21.61 -20.87
C ARG A 48 22.75 21.34 -19.62
N LYS A 49 21.94 22.35 -19.25
CA LYS A 49 20.89 22.16 -18.24
C LYS A 49 19.66 21.56 -18.92
N THR A 50 19.20 20.43 -18.44
CA THR A 50 17.98 19.79 -18.90
C THR A 50 16.99 19.81 -17.74
N ILE A 51 15.75 20.27 -18.00
CA ILE A 51 14.67 20.19 -17.01
C ILE A 51 14.06 18.79 -17.15
N LEU A 52 14.18 18.01 -16.10
CA LEU A 52 13.50 16.73 -15.98
C LEU A 52 12.19 16.94 -15.25
N LYS A 53 11.08 16.55 -15.86
CA LYS A 53 9.75 16.61 -15.29
C LYS A 53 9.33 15.18 -14.89
N THR A 54 9.05 14.98 -13.60
CA THR A 54 8.57 13.72 -13.06
C THR A 54 7.12 13.86 -12.67
N TYR A 55 6.29 12.89 -13.03
CA TYR A 55 4.86 12.88 -12.74
C TYR A 55 4.56 11.95 -11.56
N TRP A 56 3.66 12.42 -10.72
CA TRP A 56 3.24 11.79 -9.48
C TRP A 56 1.72 11.76 -9.40
N PHE A 57 1.16 10.67 -8.96
CA PHE A 57 -0.20 10.66 -8.47
C PHE A 57 -0.17 11.06 -7.00
N ALA A 58 -1.03 11.98 -6.61
CA ALA A 58 -1.10 12.48 -5.25
C ALA A 58 -2.52 12.34 -4.72
N GLU A 59 -2.65 11.94 -3.47
CA GLU A 59 -3.92 11.88 -2.75
C GLU A 59 -3.75 12.34 -1.30
N GLU A 60 -4.81 12.87 -0.69
CA GLU A 60 -4.76 13.32 0.70
C GLU A 60 -4.62 12.12 1.63
N GLY A 61 -3.53 12.08 2.38
CA GLY A 61 -3.24 11.07 3.39
C GLY A 61 -4.01 11.31 4.71
N PRO A 62 -3.81 10.43 5.70
CA PRO A 62 -4.32 10.63 7.04
C PRO A 62 -3.71 11.90 7.65
N THR A 63 -4.45 12.54 8.56
CA THR A 63 -3.90 13.68 9.29
C THR A 63 -3.01 13.16 10.41
N ASP A 64 -1.72 13.44 10.33
CA ASP A 64 -0.75 13.10 11.38
C ASP A 64 -0.87 14.09 12.54
N PRO A 65 -0.94 13.64 13.81
CA PRO A 65 -1.04 14.53 14.97
C PRO A 65 0.16 15.49 15.14
N GLU A 66 1.35 15.10 14.69
CA GLU A 66 2.59 15.88 14.81
C GLU A 66 2.91 16.67 13.55
N LYS A 67 2.72 16.05 12.36
CA LYS A 67 3.06 16.65 11.06
C LYS A 67 1.88 17.38 10.42
N GLY A 68 0.67 17.26 10.98
CA GLY A 68 -0.54 17.85 10.42
C GLY A 68 -1.05 17.08 9.20
N ARG A 69 -1.54 17.84 8.19
CA ARG A 69 -2.04 17.25 6.93
C ARG A 69 -0.88 16.80 6.05
N THR A 70 -0.98 15.59 5.55
CA THR A 70 0.00 14.98 4.66
C THR A 70 -0.64 14.58 3.33
N ILE A 71 0.19 14.50 2.30
CA ILE A 71 -0.18 14.06 0.96
C ILE A 71 0.64 12.82 0.64
N LEU A 72 -0.04 11.75 0.27
CA LEU A 72 0.59 10.55 -0.25
C LEU A 72 0.88 10.76 -1.72
N VAL A 73 2.14 10.62 -2.13
CA VAL A 73 2.56 10.76 -3.51
C VAL A 73 3.15 9.44 -4.01
N GLN A 74 2.81 9.07 -5.24
CA GLN A 74 3.25 7.84 -5.87
C GLN A 74 3.71 8.14 -7.31
N PRO A 75 4.91 7.67 -7.74
CA PRO A 75 5.38 7.94 -9.08
C PRO A 75 4.49 7.27 -10.12
N LEU A 76 4.39 7.85 -11.33
CA LEU A 76 3.78 7.19 -12.46
C LEU A 76 4.80 6.32 -13.18
N ASN A 77 4.43 5.08 -13.50
CA ASN A 77 5.24 4.18 -14.31
C ASN A 77 5.21 4.58 -15.82
N LYS A 78 5.93 3.81 -16.66
CA LYS A 78 5.99 4.02 -18.12
C LYS A 78 4.63 3.99 -18.82
N ASN A 79 3.62 3.39 -18.19
CA ASN A 79 2.25 3.29 -18.70
C ASN A 79 1.34 4.41 -18.16
N ASN A 80 1.88 5.37 -17.42
CA ASN A 80 1.16 6.44 -16.74
C ASN A 80 0.18 5.93 -15.67
N ILE A 81 0.54 4.87 -14.98
CA ILE A 81 -0.20 4.31 -13.84
C ILE A 81 0.62 4.58 -12.57
N PRO A 82 0.01 5.00 -11.46
CA PRO A 82 0.67 5.05 -10.15
C PRO A 82 1.17 3.67 -9.76
N SER A 83 2.45 3.54 -9.48
CA SER A 83 3.11 2.26 -9.21
C SER A 83 4.26 2.45 -8.22
N GLY A 84 4.58 1.42 -7.43
CA GLY A 84 5.59 1.47 -6.38
C GLY A 84 5.07 1.99 -5.04
N PRO A 85 5.95 2.29 -4.10
CA PRO A 85 5.58 2.76 -2.76
C PRO A 85 4.96 4.16 -2.81
N LYS A 86 4.12 4.44 -1.82
CA LYS A 86 3.58 5.78 -1.57
C LYS A 86 4.49 6.49 -0.57
N ASP A 87 4.97 7.67 -0.94
CA ASP A 87 5.75 8.54 -0.06
C ASP A 87 4.83 9.58 0.60
N GLU A 88 5.07 9.84 1.88
CA GLU A 88 4.30 10.82 2.65
C GLU A 88 4.99 12.18 2.64
N VAL A 89 4.31 13.20 2.15
CA VAL A 89 4.83 14.57 2.02
C VAL A 89 3.96 15.52 2.85
N PRO A 90 4.53 16.35 3.74
CA PRO A 90 3.78 17.41 4.43
C PRO A 90 3.11 18.36 3.42
N LEU A 91 1.88 18.80 3.73
CA LEU A 91 1.09 19.64 2.81
C LEU A 91 1.85 20.91 2.38
N GLY A 92 2.59 21.56 3.29
CA GLY A 92 3.36 22.77 2.96
C GLY A 92 4.41 22.50 1.87
N ASP A 93 5.20 21.44 2.04
CA ASP A 93 6.22 21.01 1.09
C ASP A 93 5.61 20.60 -0.26
N PHE A 94 4.44 19.92 -0.18
CA PHE A 94 3.72 19.52 -1.38
C PHE A 94 3.28 20.73 -2.22
N LEU A 95 2.67 21.74 -1.59
CA LEU A 95 2.20 22.95 -2.28
C LEU A 95 3.36 23.78 -2.88
N GLU A 96 4.56 23.69 -2.28
CA GLU A 96 5.75 24.39 -2.80
C GLU A 96 6.38 23.68 -4.01
N LYS A 97 6.45 22.34 -3.97
CA LYS A 97 7.27 21.55 -4.91
C LYS A 97 6.49 20.93 -6.06
N PHE A 98 5.18 20.72 -5.89
CA PHE A 98 4.36 19.97 -6.84
C PHE A 98 3.39 20.89 -7.60
N SER A 99 3.39 20.79 -8.91
CA SER A 99 2.51 21.55 -9.80
C SER A 99 1.39 20.67 -10.35
N PRO A 100 0.11 21.09 -10.32
CA PRO A 100 -1.01 20.28 -10.80
C PRO A 100 -0.96 20.08 -12.32
N GLU A 101 -1.31 18.85 -12.76
CA GLU A 101 -1.30 18.43 -14.16
C GLU A 101 -2.70 17.92 -14.59
N LEU A 102 -3.71 18.79 -14.48
CA LEU A 102 -5.11 18.42 -14.67
C LEU A 102 -5.40 17.84 -16.07
N GLU A 103 -4.86 18.46 -17.10
CA GLU A 103 -5.09 18.02 -18.48
C GLU A 103 -4.47 16.63 -18.74
N PHE A 104 -3.26 16.41 -18.25
CA PHE A 104 -2.57 15.14 -18.35
C PHE A 104 -3.30 14.05 -17.56
N TYR A 105 -3.78 14.38 -16.35
CA TYR A 105 -4.61 13.47 -15.57
C TYR A 105 -5.85 13.02 -16.32
N GLN A 106 -6.62 13.96 -16.85
CA GLN A 106 -7.89 13.67 -17.52
C GLN A 106 -7.73 12.90 -18.82
N LYS A 107 -6.69 13.20 -19.61
CA LYS A 107 -6.51 12.62 -20.94
C LYS A 107 -5.71 11.31 -20.93
N GLU A 108 -4.70 11.20 -20.08
CA GLU A 108 -3.74 10.12 -20.13
C GLU A 108 -3.85 9.14 -18.96
N VAL A 109 -4.04 9.63 -17.72
CA VAL A 109 -3.95 8.81 -16.53
C VAL A 109 -5.31 8.22 -16.14
N PHE A 110 -6.32 9.05 -16.00
CA PHE A 110 -7.66 8.64 -15.55
C PHE A 110 -8.31 7.55 -16.41
N PRO A 111 -8.27 7.60 -17.76
CA PRO A 111 -8.82 6.53 -18.59
C PRO A 111 -8.12 5.20 -18.36
N LYS A 112 -6.79 5.20 -18.20
CA LYS A 112 -5.99 3.98 -17.96
C LYS A 112 -6.24 3.39 -16.58
N LEU A 113 -6.37 4.22 -15.55
CA LEU A 113 -6.77 3.78 -14.20
C LEU A 113 -8.13 3.10 -14.23
N LYS A 114 -9.08 3.69 -14.93
CA LYS A 114 -10.42 3.13 -15.08
C LYS A 114 -10.40 1.79 -15.84
N GLU A 115 -9.60 1.67 -16.88
CA GLU A 115 -9.44 0.43 -17.63
C GLU A 115 -8.78 -0.67 -16.79
N LEU A 116 -7.72 -0.33 -16.04
CA LEU A 116 -7.05 -1.24 -15.12
C LEU A 116 -8.00 -1.74 -14.03
N ASP A 117 -8.77 -0.86 -13.40
CA ASP A 117 -9.76 -1.25 -12.38
C ASP A 117 -10.86 -2.16 -12.97
N ALA A 118 -11.34 -1.86 -14.19
CA ALA A 118 -12.31 -2.71 -14.88
C ALA A 118 -11.73 -4.10 -15.22
N THR A 119 -10.45 -4.18 -15.60
CA THR A 119 -9.74 -5.44 -15.86
C THR A 119 -9.61 -6.27 -14.60
N LEU A 120 -9.22 -5.64 -13.48
CA LEU A 120 -9.10 -6.32 -12.19
C LEU A 120 -10.46 -6.85 -11.70
N LYS A 121 -11.53 -6.07 -11.82
CA LYS A 121 -12.88 -6.51 -11.45
C LYS A 121 -13.34 -7.71 -12.28
N ARG A 122 -13.11 -7.69 -13.59
CA ARG A 122 -13.43 -8.86 -14.43
C ARG A 122 -12.63 -10.10 -14.02
N ALA A 123 -11.34 -9.92 -13.69
CA ALA A 123 -10.51 -11.02 -13.24
C ALA A 123 -11.02 -11.64 -11.93
N GLU A 124 -11.40 -10.80 -10.96
CA GLU A 124 -11.97 -11.22 -9.70
C GLU A 124 -13.30 -11.99 -9.89
N GLU A 125 -14.22 -11.42 -10.67
CA GLU A 125 -15.51 -12.06 -11.00
C GLU A 125 -15.31 -13.42 -11.69
N GLN A 126 -14.37 -13.52 -12.64
CA GLN A 126 -14.08 -14.76 -13.34
C GLN A 126 -13.46 -15.81 -12.41
N ARG A 127 -12.57 -15.41 -11.49
CA ARG A 127 -12.01 -16.30 -10.48
C ARG A 127 -13.09 -16.85 -9.56
N GLU A 128 -13.99 -15.99 -9.06
CA GLU A 128 -15.10 -16.39 -8.20
C GLU A 128 -16.07 -17.36 -8.89
N GLN A 129 -16.26 -17.22 -10.21
CA GLN A 129 -17.06 -18.12 -11.03
C GLN A 129 -16.33 -19.42 -11.41
N GLY A 130 -15.07 -19.60 -11.00
CA GLY A 130 -14.24 -20.75 -11.35
C GLY A 130 -13.69 -20.73 -12.79
N ALA A 131 -13.84 -19.62 -13.52
CA ALA A 131 -13.29 -19.44 -14.87
C ALA A 131 -11.78 -19.07 -14.78
N LEU A 132 -10.98 -19.95 -14.20
CA LEU A 132 -9.61 -19.66 -13.74
C LEU A 132 -8.64 -19.30 -14.87
N TYR A 133 -8.81 -19.84 -16.08
CA TYR A 133 -7.96 -19.47 -17.23
C TYR A 133 -8.26 -18.06 -17.73
N SER A 134 -9.52 -17.66 -17.71
CA SER A 134 -9.92 -16.30 -18.08
C SER A 134 -9.46 -15.30 -17.02
N ALA A 135 -9.61 -15.63 -15.72
CA ALA A 135 -9.10 -14.83 -14.63
C ALA A 135 -7.58 -14.62 -14.72
N GLN A 136 -6.82 -15.70 -14.98
CA GLN A 136 -5.39 -15.61 -15.24
C GLN A 136 -5.05 -14.60 -16.32
N PHE A 137 -5.72 -14.70 -17.49
CA PHE A 137 -5.46 -13.80 -18.60
C PHE A 137 -5.69 -12.33 -18.25
N GLU A 138 -6.77 -12.02 -17.53
CA GLU A 138 -7.08 -10.66 -17.11
C GLU A 138 -6.05 -10.15 -16.07
N TYR A 139 -5.64 -10.98 -15.09
CA TYR A 139 -4.61 -10.59 -14.12
C TYR A 139 -3.25 -10.38 -14.79
N GLU A 140 -2.84 -11.24 -15.71
CA GLU A 140 -1.61 -11.07 -16.49
C GLU A 140 -1.66 -9.79 -17.34
N SER A 141 -2.84 -9.46 -17.91
CA SER A 141 -3.05 -8.21 -18.65
C SER A 141 -2.88 -6.99 -17.74
N ALA A 142 -3.41 -7.04 -16.51
CA ALA A 142 -3.22 -6.00 -15.51
C ALA A 142 -1.74 -5.83 -15.12
N LEU A 143 -1.01 -6.95 -14.94
CA LEU A 143 0.43 -6.94 -14.61
C LEU A 143 1.32 -6.44 -15.76
N ASN A 144 0.91 -6.57 -17.02
CA ASN A 144 1.61 -5.95 -18.14
C ASN A 144 1.53 -4.41 -18.10
N VAL A 145 0.49 -3.87 -17.48
CA VAL A 145 0.30 -2.43 -17.31
C VAL A 145 1.03 -1.94 -16.04
N ASP A 146 0.93 -2.70 -14.97
CA ASP A 146 1.56 -2.42 -13.67
C ASP A 146 2.04 -3.71 -13.01
N GLU A 147 3.34 -4.01 -13.13
CA GLU A 147 3.97 -5.23 -12.60
C GLU A 147 3.87 -5.33 -11.07
N GLU A 148 3.80 -4.18 -10.40
CA GLU A 148 3.71 -4.08 -8.93
C GLU A 148 2.27 -4.00 -8.43
N ASN A 149 1.28 -4.15 -9.30
CA ASN A 149 -0.11 -4.10 -8.90
C ASN A 149 -0.44 -5.18 -7.88
N VAL A 150 -0.73 -4.74 -6.66
CA VAL A 150 -0.95 -5.64 -5.51
C VAL A 150 -2.15 -6.56 -5.75
N ARG A 151 -3.30 -6.02 -6.20
CA ARG A 151 -4.52 -6.80 -6.46
C ARG A 151 -4.28 -7.87 -7.54
N ALA A 152 -3.58 -7.50 -8.62
CA ALA A 152 -3.29 -8.42 -9.72
C ALA A 152 -2.34 -9.55 -9.28
N ASN A 153 -1.29 -9.23 -8.51
CA ASN A 153 -0.35 -10.23 -8.00
C ASN A 153 -1.05 -11.21 -7.04
N PHE A 154 -1.83 -10.71 -6.07
CA PHE A 154 -2.60 -11.58 -5.18
C PHE A 154 -3.60 -12.45 -5.96
N GLY A 155 -4.41 -11.85 -6.82
CA GLY A 155 -5.41 -12.55 -7.60
C GLY A 155 -4.82 -13.63 -8.51
N LEU A 156 -3.69 -13.35 -9.17
CA LEU A 156 -2.98 -14.31 -10.00
C LEU A 156 -2.41 -15.47 -9.18
N GLY A 157 -1.81 -15.18 -8.02
CA GLY A 157 -1.30 -16.20 -7.10
C GLY A 157 -2.40 -17.14 -6.63
N LEU A 158 -3.53 -16.59 -6.17
CA LEU A 158 -4.71 -17.37 -5.78
C LEU A 158 -5.25 -18.21 -6.95
N THR A 159 -5.31 -17.62 -8.15
CA THR A 159 -5.77 -18.34 -9.35
C THR A 159 -4.89 -19.55 -9.68
N TYR A 160 -3.56 -19.43 -9.57
CA TYR A 160 -2.65 -20.55 -9.76
C TYR A 160 -2.81 -21.63 -8.68
N MET A 161 -3.05 -21.22 -7.42
CA MET A 161 -3.32 -22.18 -6.34
C MET A 161 -4.60 -22.98 -6.60
N GLU A 162 -5.69 -22.31 -6.96
CA GLU A 162 -6.98 -22.92 -7.25
C GLU A 162 -6.90 -23.88 -8.45
N ARG A 163 -6.00 -23.62 -9.40
CA ARG A 163 -5.70 -24.52 -10.53
C ARG A 163 -4.78 -25.68 -10.16
N GLY A 164 -4.15 -25.66 -9.00
CA GLY A 164 -3.14 -26.63 -8.58
C GLY A 164 -1.75 -26.42 -9.23
N ASP A 165 -1.49 -25.27 -9.87
CA ASP A 165 -0.20 -24.90 -10.44
C ASP A 165 0.71 -24.30 -9.36
N THR A 166 1.17 -25.17 -8.47
CA THR A 166 1.92 -24.77 -7.27
C THR A 166 3.26 -24.08 -7.59
N THR A 167 3.90 -24.43 -8.71
CA THR A 167 5.16 -23.81 -9.12
C THR A 167 4.95 -22.35 -9.45
N LYS A 168 4.00 -22.03 -10.31
CA LYS A 168 3.68 -20.65 -10.67
C LYS A 168 3.11 -19.85 -9.51
N ALA A 169 2.28 -20.50 -8.68
CA ALA A 169 1.80 -19.88 -7.46
C ALA A 169 2.98 -19.45 -6.57
N ASN A 170 3.99 -20.32 -6.40
CA ASN A 170 5.16 -19.99 -5.61
C ASN A 170 5.97 -18.83 -6.18
N ASP A 171 6.15 -18.74 -7.50
CA ASP A 171 6.84 -17.61 -8.14
C ASP A 171 6.13 -16.27 -7.87
N ILE A 172 4.79 -16.26 -7.92
CA ILE A 172 4.00 -15.09 -7.56
C ILE A 172 4.12 -14.77 -6.07
N PHE A 173 4.17 -15.77 -5.20
CA PHE A 173 4.34 -15.56 -3.76
C PHE A 173 5.66 -14.89 -3.43
N GLN A 174 6.76 -15.33 -4.03
CA GLN A 174 8.05 -14.68 -3.85
C GLN A 174 8.02 -13.21 -4.32
N ARG A 175 7.31 -12.92 -5.39
CA ARG A 175 7.10 -11.54 -5.84
C ARG A 175 6.31 -10.73 -4.82
N VAL A 176 5.17 -11.24 -4.35
CA VAL A 176 4.32 -10.54 -3.36
C VAL A 176 5.09 -10.24 -2.08
N VAL A 177 5.90 -11.19 -1.59
CA VAL A 177 6.74 -10.99 -0.39
C VAL A 177 7.76 -9.85 -0.60
N SER A 178 8.21 -9.62 -1.82
CA SER A 178 9.13 -8.51 -2.15
C SER A 178 8.47 -7.16 -2.35
N LEU A 179 7.13 -7.10 -2.42
CA LEU A 179 6.37 -5.86 -2.62
C LEU A 179 5.94 -5.27 -1.28
N ASP A 180 6.61 -4.22 -0.81
CA ASP A 180 6.24 -3.53 0.43
C ASP A 180 4.80 -3.01 0.41
N ALA A 181 4.34 -2.53 -0.75
CA ALA A 181 2.97 -2.08 -0.96
C ALA A 181 1.92 -3.18 -0.69
N ALA A 182 2.27 -4.47 -0.84
CA ALA A 182 1.35 -5.59 -0.56
C ALA A 182 0.93 -5.64 0.91
N PHE A 183 1.74 -5.09 1.81
CA PHE A 183 1.51 -5.08 3.26
C PHE A 183 0.97 -3.75 3.78
N ALA A 184 0.71 -2.78 2.90
CA ALA A 184 0.10 -1.51 3.28
C ALA A 184 -1.31 -1.72 3.89
N PRO A 185 -1.75 -0.86 4.82
CA PRO A 185 -3.06 -0.96 5.47
C PRO A 185 -4.24 -1.08 4.48
N ASP A 186 -4.15 -0.41 3.33
CA ASP A 186 -5.17 -0.44 2.27
C ASP A 186 -5.38 -1.86 1.69
N HIS A 187 -4.38 -2.73 1.79
CA HIS A 187 -4.40 -4.09 1.27
C HIS A 187 -4.55 -5.17 2.37
N LYS A 188 -4.82 -4.77 3.62
CA LYS A 188 -4.89 -5.69 4.77
C LYS A 188 -5.79 -6.91 4.53
N HIS A 189 -6.92 -6.74 3.87
CA HIS A 189 -7.84 -7.84 3.54
C HIS A 189 -7.23 -8.83 2.54
N LEU A 190 -6.49 -8.32 1.52
CA LEU A 190 -5.84 -9.15 0.51
C LEU A 190 -4.70 -9.97 1.12
N PHE A 191 -3.85 -9.35 1.92
CA PHE A 191 -2.75 -10.10 2.52
C PHE A 191 -3.22 -11.14 3.54
N ASN A 192 -4.29 -10.86 4.29
CA ASN A 192 -4.89 -11.85 5.18
C ASN A 192 -5.47 -13.05 4.41
N GLU A 193 -6.26 -12.78 3.37
CA GLU A 193 -6.81 -13.83 2.50
C GLU A 193 -5.68 -14.69 1.91
N PHE A 194 -4.65 -14.06 1.42
CA PHE A 194 -3.52 -14.72 0.78
C PHE A 194 -2.76 -15.63 1.74
N GLY A 195 -2.40 -15.14 2.92
CA GLY A 195 -1.72 -15.93 3.95
C GLY A 195 -2.56 -17.12 4.42
N ILE A 196 -3.87 -16.93 4.57
CA ILE A 196 -4.81 -18.03 4.89
C ILE A 196 -4.82 -19.08 3.78
N ASN A 197 -4.82 -18.66 2.52
CA ASN A 197 -4.81 -19.59 1.38
C ASN A 197 -3.48 -20.32 1.24
N LEU A 198 -2.33 -19.68 1.49
CA LEU A 198 -1.04 -20.36 1.57
C LEU A 198 -1.08 -21.50 2.59
N ARG A 199 -1.55 -21.21 3.80
CA ARG A 199 -1.66 -22.22 4.86
C ARG A 199 -2.62 -23.34 4.48
N LYS A 200 -3.83 -23.03 3.98
CA LYS A 200 -4.83 -24.01 3.55
C LYS A 200 -4.31 -24.92 2.43
N SER A 201 -3.48 -24.40 1.55
CA SER A 201 -2.85 -25.15 0.46
C SER A 201 -1.61 -25.95 0.90
N ARG A 202 -1.32 -25.98 2.20
CA ARG A 202 -0.15 -26.67 2.78
C ARG A 202 1.20 -26.10 2.34
N LEU A 203 1.23 -24.88 1.83
CA LEU A 203 2.46 -24.11 1.55
C LEU A 203 2.91 -23.43 2.85
N LEU A 204 3.23 -24.25 3.86
CA LEU A 204 3.39 -23.77 5.24
C LEU A 204 4.66 -22.93 5.43
N ASP A 205 5.76 -23.27 4.74
CA ASP A 205 6.99 -22.48 4.78
C ASP A 205 6.76 -21.09 4.17
N GLN A 206 6.12 -21.05 3.00
CA GLN A 206 5.75 -19.80 2.34
C GLN A 206 4.77 -18.96 3.19
N ALA A 207 3.81 -19.61 3.85
CA ALA A 207 2.91 -18.91 4.76
C ALA A 207 3.66 -18.26 5.92
N VAL A 208 4.63 -18.96 6.52
CA VAL A 208 5.46 -18.43 7.61
C VAL A 208 6.33 -17.28 7.11
N ASP A 209 7.02 -17.43 5.98
CA ASP A 209 7.87 -16.37 5.39
C ASP A 209 7.03 -15.13 5.06
N TYR A 210 5.85 -15.33 4.49
CA TYR A 210 4.90 -14.26 4.19
C TYR A 210 4.45 -13.51 5.44
N TYR A 211 4.05 -14.25 6.48
CA TYR A 211 3.64 -13.64 7.74
C TYR A 211 4.80 -12.97 8.49
N ALA A 212 6.02 -13.53 8.41
CA ALA A 212 7.20 -12.90 8.99
C ALA A 212 7.44 -11.53 8.36
N ARG A 213 7.32 -11.42 7.03
CA ARG A 213 7.42 -10.14 6.33
C ARG A 213 6.31 -9.17 6.73
N ALA A 214 5.08 -9.66 6.87
CA ALA A 214 3.97 -8.85 7.34
C ALA A 214 4.21 -8.29 8.75
N LEU A 215 4.77 -9.07 9.66
CA LEU A 215 5.11 -8.63 11.04
C LEU A 215 6.22 -7.57 11.09
N GLU A 216 7.09 -7.49 10.07
CA GLU A 216 8.09 -6.43 9.96
C GLU A 216 7.46 -5.08 9.55
N LEU A 217 6.35 -5.12 8.82
CA LEU A 217 5.74 -3.94 8.20
C LEU A 217 4.45 -3.48 8.89
N VAL A 218 3.79 -4.36 9.61
CA VAL A 218 2.52 -4.08 10.30
C VAL A 218 2.72 -4.19 11.80
N GLU A 219 2.63 -3.06 12.48
CA GLU A 219 2.69 -3.02 13.93
C GLU A 219 1.32 -3.34 14.56
N ASN A 220 1.34 -4.05 15.70
CA ASN A 220 0.19 -4.25 16.58
C ASN A 220 -1.05 -4.87 15.90
N ASP A 221 -0.89 -6.01 15.23
CA ASP A 221 -2.00 -6.79 14.66
C ASP A 221 -2.12 -8.16 15.34
N GLU A 222 -3.05 -8.28 16.28
CA GLU A 222 -3.33 -9.52 17.01
C GLU A 222 -3.80 -10.65 16.08
N ASN A 223 -4.54 -10.32 15.01
CA ASN A 223 -5.01 -11.30 14.05
C ASN A 223 -3.86 -11.88 13.23
N LEU A 224 -2.85 -11.04 12.91
CA LEU A 224 -1.65 -11.49 12.23
C LEU A 224 -0.89 -12.49 13.09
N HIS A 225 -0.66 -12.18 14.36
CA HIS A 225 -0.03 -13.12 15.30
C HIS A 225 -0.82 -14.43 15.45
N TYR A 226 -2.14 -14.36 15.51
CA TYR A 226 -3.01 -15.53 15.53
C TYR A 226 -2.86 -16.39 14.26
N ASN A 227 -2.82 -15.77 13.07
CA ASN A 227 -2.63 -16.47 11.80
C ASN A 227 -1.25 -17.14 11.70
N VAL A 228 -0.20 -16.46 12.19
CA VAL A 228 1.15 -17.03 12.32
C VAL A 228 1.15 -18.26 13.22
N ALA A 229 0.51 -18.17 14.38
CA ALA A 229 0.39 -19.31 15.31
C ALA A 229 -0.25 -20.53 14.64
N ARG A 230 -1.31 -20.31 13.84
CA ARG A 230 -1.95 -21.38 13.07
C ARG A 230 -1.01 -22.02 12.06
N ALA A 231 -0.17 -21.23 11.38
CA ALA A 231 0.80 -21.75 10.43
C ALA A 231 1.87 -22.62 11.15
N TYR A 232 2.40 -22.16 12.28
CA TYR A 232 3.34 -22.92 13.10
C TYR A 232 2.73 -24.19 13.69
N TYR A 233 1.48 -24.14 14.13
CA TYR A 233 0.77 -25.33 14.59
C TYR A 233 0.71 -26.42 13.50
N GLU A 234 0.33 -26.05 12.28
CA GLU A 234 0.24 -26.98 11.16
C GLU A 234 1.62 -27.50 10.69
N LYS A 235 2.70 -26.74 10.96
CA LYS A 235 4.08 -27.20 10.79
C LYS A 235 4.55 -28.15 11.90
N GLY A 236 3.82 -28.24 13.01
CA GLY A 236 4.23 -29.02 14.19
C GLY A 236 5.17 -28.24 15.14
N GLU A 237 5.37 -26.95 14.92
CA GLU A 237 6.27 -26.08 15.68
C GLU A 237 5.54 -25.48 16.89
N MET A 238 5.22 -26.34 17.88
CA MET A 238 4.34 -25.99 19.00
C MET A 238 4.85 -24.84 19.88
N ALA A 239 6.17 -24.72 20.04
CA ALA A 239 6.77 -23.65 20.84
C ALA A 239 6.52 -22.28 20.21
N LEU A 240 6.75 -22.14 18.91
CA LEU A 240 6.49 -20.91 18.14
C LEU A 240 5.00 -20.60 18.04
N CYS A 241 4.15 -21.63 17.90
CA CYS A 241 2.71 -21.48 17.94
C CYS A 241 2.27 -20.81 19.25
N ARG A 242 2.73 -21.33 20.41
CA ARG A 242 2.39 -20.76 21.73
C ARG A 242 2.92 -19.35 21.91
N GLU A 243 4.14 -19.06 21.45
CA GLU A 243 4.72 -17.73 21.50
C GLU A 243 3.84 -16.70 20.78
N HIS A 244 3.40 -17.00 19.56
CA HIS A 244 2.57 -16.11 18.79
C HIS A 244 1.14 -15.97 19.34
N LEU A 245 0.57 -17.03 19.92
CA LEU A 245 -0.71 -16.91 20.64
C LEU A 245 -0.59 -16.01 21.87
N ALA A 246 0.52 -16.11 22.62
CA ALA A 246 0.75 -15.23 23.75
C ALA A 246 0.85 -13.75 23.34
N LYS A 247 1.57 -13.45 22.24
CA LYS A 247 1.65 -12.09 21.70
C LYS A 247 0.28 -11.57 21.26
N ALA A 248 -0.53 -12.40 20.60
CA ALA A 248 -1.89 -12.02 20.22
C ALA A 248 -2.76 -11.67 21.43
N LEU A 249 -2.65 -12.44 22.52
CA LEU A 249 -3.37 -12.22 23.78
C LEU A 249 -2.81 -11.06 24.60
N GLU A 250 -1.53 -10.75 24.49
CA GLU A 250 -0.94 -9.54 25.08
C GLU A 250 -1.53 -8.27 24.43
N MET A 251 -1.71 -8.27 23.11
CA MET A 251 -2.31 -7.16 22.35
C MET A 251 -3.82 -7.07 22.61
N ASN A 252 -4.51 -8.21 22.60
CA ASN A 252 -5.95 -8.29 22.82
C ASN A 252 -6.28 -9.42 23.80
N PRO A 253 -6.35 -9.14 25.12
CA PRO A 253 -6.66 -10.14 26.13
C PRO A 253 -8.05 -10.81 25.97
N ASN A 254 -8.96 -10.17 25.23
CA ASN A 254 -10.31 -10.67 24.98
C ASN A 254 -10.46 -11.40 23.64
N PHE A 255 -9.34 -11.78 23.00
CA PHE A 255 -9.36 -12.50 21.73
C PHE A 255 -9.76 -13.97 21.95
N GLU A 256 -11.06 -14.25 21.87
CA GLU A 256 -11.66 -15.55 22.22
C GLU A 256 -11.04 -16.71 21.44
N GLU A 257 -10.82 -16.57 20.13
CA GLU A 257 -10.25 -17.63 19.29
C GLU A 257 -8.82 -17.99 19.71
N ALA A 258 -8.03 -17.00 20.11
CA ALA A 258 -6.67 -17.22 20.59
C ALA A 258 -6.67 -17.91 21.97
N GLN A 259 -7.59 -17.53 22.89
CA GLN A 259 -7.77 -18.17 24.17
C GLN A 259 -8.19 -19.64 24.01
N GLN A 260 -9.18 -19.91 23.16
CA GLN A 260 -9.66 -21.26 22.87
C GLN A 260 -8.56 -22.13 22.26
N PHE A 261 -7.75 -21.56 21.36
CA PHE A 261 -6.66 -22.28 20.75
C PHE A 261 -5.56 -22.62 21.76
N LEU A 262 -5.20 -21.68 22.63
CA LEU A 262 -4.22 -21.95 23.69
C LEU A 262 -4.69 -23.04 24.65
N ALA A 263 -5.95 -22.97 25.10
CA ALA A 263 -6.56 -23.99 25.95
C ALA A 263 -6.59 -25.39 25.29
N TYR A 264 -6.83 -25.44 23.99
CA TYR A 264 -6.75 -26.69 23.24
C TYR A 264 -5.34 -27.29 23.23
N LEU A 265 -4.30 -26.44 23.06
CA LEU A 265 -2.91 -26.88 23.12
C LEU A 265 -2.49 -27.36 24.50
N ASP A 266 -3.01 -26.72 25.55
CA ASP A 266 -2.73 -27.14 26.94
C ASP A 266 -3.31 -28.52 27.23
N LYS A 267 -4.55 -28.75 26.81
CA LYS A 267 -5.18 -30.06 26.95
C LYS A 267 -4.43 -31.16 26.19
N GLN A 268 -3.96 -30.89 24.97
CA GLN A 268 -3.16 -31.85 24.21
C GLN A 268 -1.83 -32.20 24.89
N ALA A 269 -1.20 -31.24 25.57
CA ALA A 269 0.06 -31.48 26.28
C ALA A 269 -0.13 -32.30 27.55
N GLU A 270 -1.30 -32.28 28.19
CA GLU A 270 -1.64 -33.09 29.36
C GLU A 270 -1.98 -34.53 29.01
N GLU A 271 -2.39 -34.79 27.77
CA GLU A 271 -2.79 -36.12 27.26
C GLU A 271 -1.60 -36.92 26.67
N GLN A 272 -0.41 -36.30 26.52
CA GLN A 272 0.84 -36.93 26.01
C GLN A 272 1.79 -37.30 27.13
#